data_bba6f2669089b7b2a31c9fe6c8cebbeb
#
_entry.id   bba6f2669089b7b2a31c9fe6c8cebbeb
#
_cell.length_a   1.000
_cell.length_b   1.000
_cell.length_c   1.000
_cell.angle_alpha   90.00
_cell.angle_beta   90.00
_cell.angle_gamma   90.00
#
_symmetry.space_group_name_H-M   'P 1'
#
loop_
_entity.id
_entity.type
_entity.pdbx_description
1 polymer ?
#
loop_
_entity_poly.entity_id
_entity_poly.type
_entity_poly.pdbx_seq_one_letter_code
_entity_poly.pdbx_strand_id
1 'polypeptide(L)'
;MELMCGRWAYHYMTGIFLQNHEVSMALSAKMTETGKAAAKLLEEDAALKFRITQLRYSVIDRKARELRDTGDVLLFADDFSPLLVQKLTAKVMEECGGSCFSFSGTDEEGYRYAVGETGGDLKELIKKMNQELNGRGGGKPFFLQGSVSASREEIERFLSGAKAGLQIVDL
;
A
#
# COMPACT_ATOMS: atom_id res chain seq x y z
N MET A 1 33.78 28.30 1.88
CA MET A 1 34.35 28.25 0.53
C MET A 1 35.60 27.39 0.64
N GLU A 2 35.57 26.17 0.09
CA GLU A 2 36.73 25.28 0.08
C GLU A 2 37.60 25.60 -1.13
N LEU A 3 38.88 25.86 -0.88
CA LEU A 3 39.88 26.12 -1.93
C LEU A 3 40.70 24.85 -2.14
N MET A 4 40.62 24.30 -3.35
CA MET A 4 41.47 23.18 -3.77
C MET A 4 42.47 23.66 -4.85
N CYS A 5 43.71 23.20 -4.78
CA CYS A 5 44.73 23.53 -5.77
C CYS A 5 45.60 22.31 -6.11
N GLY A 6 46.31 22.40 -7.24
CA GLY A 6 47.27 21.40 -7.68
C GLY A 6 46.68 20.04 -8.00
N ARG A 7 47.39 18.98 -7.63
CA ARG A 7 47.04 17.59 -7.95
C ARG A 7 45.70 17.15 -7.34
N TRP A 8 45.35 17.68 -6.20
CA TRP A 8 44.07 17.43 -5.52
C TRP A 8 42.88 17.98 -6.32
N ALA A 9 42.97 19.21 -6.79
CA ALA A 9 41.93 19.81 -7.62
C ALA A 9 41.71 19.02 -8.92
N TYR A 10 42.82 18.57 -9.55
CA TYR A 10 42.73 17.74 -10.74
C TYR A 10 42.00 16.41 -10.48
N HIS A 11 42.38 15.67 -9.44
CA HIS A 11 41.71 14.41 -9.12
C HIS A 11 40.23 14.60 -8.77
N TYR A 12 39.90 15.64 -8.01
CA TYR A 12 38.52 15.97 -7.67
C TYR A 12 37.68 16.29 -8.90
N MET A 13 38.18 17.16 -9.78
CA MET A 13 37.49 17.51 -11.02
C MET A 13 37.33 16.31 -11.97
N THR A 14 38.35 15.45 -12.07
CA THR A 14 38.29 14.24 -12.86
C THR A 14 37.22 13.27 -12.31
N GLY A 15 37.13 13.12 -10.98
CA GLY A 15 36.11 12.32 -10.34
C GLY A 15 34.69 12.83 -10.64
N ILE A 16 34.46 14.15 -10.50
CA ILE A 16 33.17 14.76 -10.86
C ILE A 16 32.84 14.56 -12.35
N PHE A 17 33.83 14.73 -13.22
CA PHE A 17 33.63 14.52 -14.66
C PHE A 17 33.20 13.09 -14.98
N LEU A 18 33.89 12.09 -14.43
CA LEU A 18 33.54 10.68 -14.62
C LEU A 18 32.16 10.37 -14.10
N GLN A 19 31.83 10.82 -12.89
CA GLN A 19 30.51 10.64 -12.29
C GLN A 19 29.40 11.30 -13.11
N ASN A 20 29.64 12.55 -13.59
CA ASN A 20 28.68 13.22 -14.46
C ASN A 20 28.54 12.53 -15.82
N HIS A 21 29.62 11.93 -16.33
CA HIS A 21 29.56 11.13 -17.54
C HIS A 21 28.65 9.88 -17.36
N GLU A 22 28.80 9.15 -16.26
CA GLU A 22 27.92 8.02 -15.93
C GLU A 22 26.44 8.45 -15.85
N VAL A 23 26.14 9.54 -15.15
CA VAL A 23 24.79 10.11 -15.07
C VAL A 23 24.27 10.53 -16.46
N SER A 24 25.11 11.14 -17.28
CA SER A 24 24.80 11.53 -18.66
C SER A 24 24.38 10.31 -19.50
N MET A 25 25.14 9.23 -19.39
CA MET A 25 24.82 7.97 -20.08
C MET A 25 23.52 7.35 -19.56
N ALA A 26 23.33 7.28 -18.24
CA ALA A 26 22.13 6.71 -17.63
C ALA A 26 20.85 7.48 -18.00
N LEU A 27 20.93 8.81 -18.09
CA LEU A 27 19.81 9.68 -18.45
C LEU A 27 19.68 9.92 -19.96
N SER A 28 20.57 9.37 -20.78
CA SER A 28 20.66 9.66 -22.23
C SER A 28 20.66 11.18 -22.52
N ALA A 29 21.35 11.95 -21.69
CA ALA A 29 21.42 13.42 -21.75
C ALA A 29 22.84 13.90 -21.99
N LYS A 30 23.00 15.15 -22.48
CA LYS A 30 24.31 15.76 -22.56
C LYS A 30 24.88 16.02 -21.18
N MET A 31 26.20 15.92 -20.98
CA MET A 31 26.86 16.16 -19.71
C MET A 31 26.54 17.51 -19.08
N THR A 32 26.27 18.53 -19.90
CA THR A 32 25.87 19.88 -19.46
C THR A 32 24.38 20.01 -19.13
N GLU A 33 23.58 18.99 -19.38
CA GLU A 33 22.12 19.00 -19.23
C GLU A 33 21.63 17.91 -18.26
N THR A 34 22.53 17.19 -17.58
CA THR A 34 22.20 16.12 -16.63
C THR A 34 21.25 16.56 -15.52
N GLY A 35 21.46 17.77 -15.00
CA GLY A 35 20.58 18.36 -13.98
C GLY A 35 19.13 18.56 -14.47
N LYS A 36 18.96 19.04 -15.72
CA LYS A 36 17.64 19.21 -16.33
C LYS A 36 16.97 17.85 -16.58
N ALA A 37 17.74 16.87 -17.08
CA ALA A 37 17.24 15.53 -17.31
C ALA A 37 16.81 14.84 -16.01
N ALA A 38 17.57 14.99 -14.94
CA ALA A 38 17.23 14.49 -13.63
C ALA A 38 15.94 15.14 -13.08
N ALA A 39 15.83 16.48 -13.18
CA ALA A 39 14.62 17.19 -12.77
C ALA A 39 13.38 16.70 -13.54
N LYS A 40 13.49 16.54 -14.84
CA LYS A 40 12.40 16.02 -15.70
C LYS A 40 12.00 14.60 -15.27
N LEU A 41 12.97 13.72 -15.00
CA LEU A 41 12.71 12.36 -14.53
C LEU A 41 11.95 12.34 -13.19
N LEU A 42 12.32 13.22 -12.25
CA LEU A 42 11.62 13.36 -10.97
C LEU A 42 10.18 13.85 -11.15
N GLU A 43 9.94 14.78 -12.07
CA GLU A 43 8.58 15.25 -12.38
C GLU A 43 7.73 14.14 -13.02
N GLU A 44 8.30 13.39 -13.95
CA GLU A 44 7.63 12.24 -14.59
C GLU A 44 7.31 11.14 -13.57
N ASP A 45 8.24 10.81 -12.67
CA ASP A 45 8.03 9.83 -11.59
C ASP A 45 6.90 10.29 -10.64
N ALA A 46 6.91 11.56 -10.23
CA ALA A 46 5.85 12.12 -9.39
C ALA A 46 4.48 12.06 -10.09
N ALA A 47 4.41 12.40 -11.38
CA ALA A 47 3.19 12.34 -12.18
C ALA A 47 2.67 10.89 -12.32
N LEU A 48 3.56 9.93 -12.57
CA LEU A 48 3.21 8.51 -12.64
C LEU A 48 2.68 7.99 -11.30
N LYS A 49 3.35 8.30 -10.18
CA LYS A 49 2.90 7.93 -8.84
C LYS A 49 1.52 8.51 -8.52
N PHE A 50 1.28 9.77 -8.90
CA PHE A 50 -0.03 10.39 -8.76
C PHE A 50 -1.09 9.65 -9.59
N ARG A 51 -0.79 9.34 -10.86
CA ARG A 51 -1.71 8.64 -11.74
C ARG A 51 -2.04 7.23 -11.23
N ILE A 52 -1.04 6.47 -10.74
CA ILE A 52 -1.25 5.16 -10.11
C ILE A 52 -2.21 5.30 -8.92
N THR A 53 -2.01 6.30 -8.08
CA THR A 53 -2.87 6.55 -6.92
C THR A 53 -4.31 6.85 -7.36
N GLN A 54 -4.52 7.68 -8.39
CA GLN A 54 -5.86 7.98 -8.93
C GLN A 54 -6.54 6.73 -9.49
N LEU A 55 -5.80 5.88 -10.22
CA LEU A 55 -6.34 4.63 -10.74
C LEU A 55 -6.75 3.68 -9.61
N ARG A 56 -5.92 3.55 -8.55
CA ARG A 56 -6.27 2.76 -7.36
C ARG A 56 -7.55 3.25 -6.69
N TYR A 57 -7.74 4.55 -6.57
CA TYR A 57 -9.00 5.12 -6.04
C TYR A 57 -10.19 4.78 -6.93
N SER A 58 -10.05 4.86 -8.25
CA SER A 58 -11.13 4.49 -9.16
C SER A 58 -11.50 3.00 -9.06
N VAL A 59 -10.53 2.13 -8.81
CA VAL A 59 -10.76 0.70 -8.54
C VAL A 59 -11.53 0.52 -7.23
N ILE A 60 -11.12 1.21 -6.15
CA ILE A 60 -11.82 1.18 -4.86
C ILE A 60 -13.28 1.61 -5.01
N ASP A 61 -13.53 2.75 -5.68
CA ASP A 61 -14.89 3.27 -5.87
C ASP A 61 -15.76 2.34 -6.73
N ARG A 62 -15.18 1.67 -7.72
CA ARG A 62 -15.88 0.68 -8.53
C ARG A 62 -16.21 -0.55 -7.71
N LYS A 63 -15.23 -1.09 -6.98
CA LYS A 63 -15.41 -2.28 -6.14
C LYS A 63 -16.44 -2.05 -5.03
N ALA A 64 -16.43 -0.89 -4.38
CA ALA A 64 -17.44 -0.54 -3.38
C ALA A 64 -18.87 -0.57 -3.96
N ARG A 65 -19.05 -0.05 -5.19
CA ARG A 65 -20.36 -0.11 -5.88
C ARG A 65 -20.78 -1.53 -6.29
N GLU A 66 -19.83 -2.36 -6.72
CA GLU A 66 -20.08 -3.77 -7.07
C GLU A 66 -20.50 -4.58 -5.84
N LEU A 67 -20.00 -4.21 -4.65
CA LEU A 67 -20.27 -4.90 -3.39
C LEU A 67 -21.42 -4.26 -2.59
N ARG A 68 -22.24 -3.43 -3.21
CA ARG A 68 -23.38 -2.82 -2.55
C ARG A 68 -24.39 -3.90 -2.11
N ASP A 69 -24.83 -3.79 -0.84
CA ASP A 69 -25.82 -4.67 -0.22
C ASP A 69 -25.45 -6.17 -0.23
N THR A 70 -24.16 -6.50 -0.36
CA THR A 70 -23.70 -7.91 -0.37
C THR A 70 -23.56 -8.52 1.03
N GLY A 71 -23.57 -7.70 2.09
CA GLY A 71 -23.36 -8.16 3.47
C GLY A 71 -21.90 -8.18 3.86
N ASP A 72 -21.48 -9.22 4.58
CA ASP A 72 -20.11 -9.37 5.06
C ASP A 72 -19.14 -9.72 3.93
N VAL A 73 -18.05 -8.97 3.78
CA VAL A 73 -17.10 -9.09 2.67
C VAL A 73 -15.66 -9.22 3.16
N LEU A 74 -14.94 -10.18 2.58
CA LEU A 74 -13.48 -10.36 2.75
C LEU A 74 -12.76 -10.01 1.44
N LEU A 75 -11.86 -9.05 1.50
CA LEU A 75 -11.11 -8.55 0.36
C LEU A 75 -9.62 -8.81 0.52
N PHE A 76 -9.02 -9.38 -0.52
CA PHE A 76 -7.57 -9.41 -0.67
C PHE A 76 -7.15 -8.45 -1.77
N ALA A 77 -6.27 -7.52 -1.43
CA ALA A 77 -5.75 -6.51 -2.34
C ALA A 77 -4.23 -6.56 -2.27
N ASP A 78 -3.62 -7.28 -3.19
CA ASP A 78 -2.18 -7.38 -3.31
C ASP A 78 -1.54 -6.01 -3.38
N ASP A 79 -0.47 -5.60 -3.31
CA ASP A 79 0.18 -4.29 -3.53
C ASP A 79 -0.52 -3.03 -2.98
N PHE A 80 -1.52 -3.15 -2.11
CA PHE A 80 -2.12 -1.97 -1.50
C PHE A 80 -1.31 -1.52 -0.28
N SER A 81 -0.97 -0.22 -0.26
CA SER A 81 -0.39 0.38 0.95
C SER A 81 -1.40 0.38 2.10
N PRO A 82 -0.95 0.42 3.37
CA PRO A 82 -1.85 0.45 4.53
C PRO A 82 -2.93 1.54 4.44
N LEU A 83 -2.60 2.70 3.88
CA LEU A 83 -3.56 3.79 3.68
C LEU A 83 -4.63 3.42 2.63
N LEU A 84 -4.26 2.72 1.57
CA LEU A 84 -5.22 2.26 0.55
C LEU A 84 -6.13 1.16 1.08
N VAL A 85 -5.60 0.23 1.90
CA VAL A 85 -6.41 -0.78 2.60
C VAL A 85 -7.45 -0.14 3.50
N GLN A 86 -7.05 0.87 4.29
CA GLN A 86 -7.99 1.64 5.12
C GLN A 86 -9.08 2.33 4.29
N LYS A 87 -8.71 2.96 3.17
CA LYS A 87 -9.67 3.64 2.29
C LYS A 87 -10.62 2.66 1.59
N LEU A 88 -10.11 1.50 1.16
CA LEU A 88 -10.91 0.42 0.61
C LEU A 88 -11.96 -0.03 1.63
N THR A 89 -11.52 -0.38 2.85
CA THR A 89 -12.39 -0.79 3.94
C THR A 89 -13.45 0.26 4.26
N ALA A 90 -13.03 1.54 4.41
CA ALA A 90 -13.95 2.62 4.72
C ALA A 90 -15.03 2.81 3.65
N LYS A 91 -14.65 2.70 2.37
CA LYS A 91 -15.60 2.83 1.26
C LYS A 91 -16.53 1.63 1.14
N VAL A 92 -16.01 0.41 1.25
CA VAL A 92 -16.81 -0.80 1.11
C VAL A 92 -17.76 -0.98 2.28
N MET A 93 -17.35 -0.72 3.54
CA MET A 93 -18.23 -0.85 4.70
C MET A 93 -19.43 0.10 4.67
N GLU A 94 -19.33 1.24 3.97
CA GLU A 94 -20.46 2.19 3.79
C GLU A 94 -21.51 1.65 2.81
N GLU A 95 -21.12 0.79 1.87
CA GLU A 95 -21.96 0.31 0.76
C GLU A 95 -22.40 -1.15 0.94
N CYS A 96 -21.58 -2.01 1.55
CA CYS A 96 -21.84 -3.46 1.58
C CYS A 96 -22.99 -3.89 2.51
N GLY A 97 -23.37 -3.06 3.47
CA GLY A 97 -24.45 -3.37 4.43
C GLY A 97 -24.05 -4.37 5.53
N GLY A 98 -22.77 -4.71 5.64
CA GLY A 98 -22.19 -5.62 6.63
C GLY A 98 -20.80 -5.19 7.09
N SER A 99 -20.00 -6.17 7.53
CA SER A 99 -18.60 -5.96 7.88
C SER A 99 -17.70 -6.09 6.65
N CYS A 100 -16.73 -5.20 6.51
CA CYS A 100 -15.69 -5.29 5.48
C CYS A 100 -14.35 -5.64 6.12
N PHE A 101 -13.76 -6.73 5.69
CA PHE A 101 -12.43 -7.21 6.07
C PHE A 101 -11.51 -7.08 4.87
N SER A 102 -10.51 -6.21 4.92
CA SER A 102 -9.57 -6.00 3.82
C SER A 102 -8.16 -6.34 4.26
N PHE A 103 -7.48 -7.17 3.47
CA PHE A 103 -6.11 -7.62 3.71
C PHE A 103 -5.21 -7.26 2.53
N SER A 104 -3.95 -6.95 2.82
CA SER A 104 -2.91 -6.75 1.82
C SER A 104 -1.58 -7.28 2.33
N GLY A 105 -0.90 -8.06 1.51
CA GLY A 105 0.37 -8.71 1.85
C GLY A 105 0.53 -10.05 1.15
N THR A 106 1.46 -10.84 1.64
CA THR A 106 1.75 -12.19 1.16
C THR A 106 1.89 -13.16 2.34
N ASP A 107 1.80 -14.45 2.08
CA ASP A 107 2.00 -15.48 3.09
C ASP A 107 3.40 -15.43 3.72
N GLU A 108 4.40 -14.94 2.98
CA GLU A 108 5.79 -14.84 3.46
C GLU A 108 6.01 -13.63 4.36
N GLU A 109 5.43 -12.47 4.02
CA GLU A 109 5.61 -11.20 4.75
C GLU A 109 4.52 -10.96 5.80
N GLY A 110 3.44 -11.76 5.75
CA GLY A 110 2.23 -11.55 6.51
C GLY A 110 1.32 -10.48 5.89
N TYR A 111 0.16 -10.31 6.49
CA TYR A 111 -0.87 -9.42 5.97
C TYR A 111 -1.09 -8.21 6.87
N ARG A 112 -1.25 -7.06 6.25
CA ARG A 112 -1.82 -5.87 6.90
C ARG A 112 -3.31 -5.87 6.67
N TYR A 113 -4.08 -5.51 7.71
CA TYR A 113 -5.52 -5.51 7.60
C TYR A 113 -6.14 -4.18 8.03
N ALA A 114 -7.29 -3.91 7.50
CA ALA A 114 -8.26 -2.98 8.05
C ALA A 114 -9.64 -3.66 8.02
N VAL A 115 -10.41 -3.45 9.08
CA VAL A 115 -11.74 -4.04 9.25
C VAL A 115 -12.69 -2.96 9.70
N GLY A 116 -13.86 -2.90 9.08
CA GLY A 116 -14.88 -1.91 9.41
C GLY A 116 -16.30 -2.44 9.30
N GLU A 117 -17.19 -1.92 10.14
CA GLU A 117 -18.61 -2.20 10.12
C GLU A 117 -19.38 -0.96 10.56
N THR A 118 -20.33 -0.50 9.75
CA THR A 118 -21.10 0.70 10.06
C THR A 118 -22.01 0.46 11.26
N GLY A 119 -21.73 1.15 12.39
CA GLY A 119 -22.50 1.00 13.63
C GLY A 119 -22.23 -0.27 14.43
N GLY A 120 -21.28 -1.11 14.02
CA GLY A 120 -20.91 -2.35 14.68
C GLY A 120 -19.82 -2.20 15.75
N ASP A 121 -19.57 -3.28 16.49
CA ASP A 121 -18.42 -3.44 17.38
C ASP A 121 -17.68 -4.74 17.08
N LEU A 122 -16.54 -4.59 16.40
CA LEU A 122 -15.70 -5.71 15.95
C LEU A 122 -14.53 -6.01 16.91
N LYS A 123 -14.45 -5.35 18.07
CA LYS A 123 -13.30 -5.49 18.98
C LYS A 123 -13.05 -6.92 19.42
N GLU A 124 -14.09 -7.62 19.86
CA GLU A 124 -13.95 -9.00 20.36
C GLU A 124 -13.56 -9.96 19.24
N LEU A 125 -14.12 -9.80 18.03
CA LEU A 125 -13.77 -10.60 16.86
C LEU A 125 -12.30 -10.39 16.48
N ILE A 126 -11.86 -9.14 16.39
CA ILE A 126 -10.48 -8.80 16.01
C ILE A 126 -9.49 -9.18 17.11
N LYS A 127 -9.88 -9.12 18.36
CA LYS A 127 -9.05 -9.62 19.47
C LYS A 127 -8.80 -11.13 19.35
N LYS A 128 -9.83 -11.91 19.05
CA LYS A 128 -9.71 -13.36 18.79
C LYS A 128 -8.85 -13.63 17.55
N MET A 129 -9.11 -12.91 16.45
CA MET A 129 -8.33 -13.02 15.23
C MET A 129 -6.83 -12.77 15.51
N ASN A 130 -6.50 -11.70 16.22
CA ASN A 130 -5.11 -11.39 16.56
C ASN A 130 -4.47 -12.47 17.47
N GLN A 131 -5.23 -13.10 18.33
CA GLN A 131 -4.73 -14.19 19.18
C GLN A 131 -4.47 -15.48 18.38
N GLU A 132 -5.38 -15.85 17.47
CA GLU A 132 -5.29 -17.08 16.69
C GLU A 132 -4.33 -16.96 15.49
N LEU A 133 -4.25 -15.78 14.87
CA LEU A 133 -3.45 -15.53 13.68
C LEU A 133 -2.15 -14.76 13.94
N ASN A 134 -1.62 -14.80 15.17
CA ASN A 134 -0.41 -14.06 15.57
C ASN A 134 -0.43 -12.59 15.14
N GLY A 135 -1.59 -11.93 15.32
CA GLY A 135 -1.81 -10.58 14.86
C GLY A 135 -1.56 -9.52 15.93
N ARG A 136 -1.43 -8.30 15.47
CA ARG A 136 -1.36 -7.10 16.30
C ARG A 136 -2.18 -6.00 15.65
N GLY A 137 -3.03 -5.35 16.42
CA GLY A 137 -3.83 -4.25 15.89
C GLY A 137 -4.79 -3.71 16.92
N GLY A 138 -5.51 -2.68 16.50
CA GLY A 138 -6.50 -2.02 17.33
C GLY A 138 -7.11 -0.84 16.59
N GLY A 139 -7.96 -0.10 17.29
CA GLY A 139 -8.64 1.06 16.71
C GLY A 139 -9.95 1.35 17.43
N LYS A 140 -10.85 2.00 16.72
CA LYS A 140 -12.21 2.28 17.19
C LYS A 140 -13.09 1.03 17.04
N PRO A 141 -14.19 0.88 17.82
CA PRO A 141 -15.05 -0.31 17.75
C PRO A 141 -15.53 -0.67 16.35
N PHE A 142 -15.87 0.34 15.56
CA PHE A 142 -16.39 0.21 14.20
C PHE A 142 -15.31 0.18 13.12
N PHE A 143 -14.03 0.45 13.47
CA PHE A 143 -12.91 0.45 12.52
C PHE A 143 -11.60 0.10 13.21
N LEU A 144 -11.07 -1.07 12.90
CA LEU A 144 -9.82 -1.59 13.45
C LEU A 144 -8.82 -1.87 12.32
N GLN A 145 -7.54 -1.80 12.67
CA GLN A 145 -6.46 -2.05 11.72
C GLN A 145 -5.27 -2.70 12.43
N GLY A 146 -4.46 -3.40 11.65
CA GLY A 146 -3.29 -4.07 12.20
C GLY A 146 -2.56 -4.91 11.17
N SER A 147 -1.88 -5.94 11.70
CA SER A 147 -1.20 -6.95 10.89
C SER A 147 -1.39 -8.33 11.51
N VAL A 148 -1.35 -9.36 10.68
CA VAL A 148 -1.36 -10.78 11.06
C VAL A 148 -0.21 -11.50 10.36
N SER A 149 0.36 -12.50 11.06
CA SER A 149 1.41 -13.38 10.51
C SER A 149 0.82 -14.78 10.32
N ALA A 150 -0.11 -14.87 9.38
CA ALA A 150 -0.83 -16.10 9.04
C ALA A 150 -0.97 -16.19 7.53
N SER A 151 -1.21 -17.38 7.00
CA SER A 151 -1.48 -17.58 5.59
C SER A 151 -2.89 -17.09 5.22
N ARG A 152 -3.08 -16.84 3.93
CA ARG A 152 -4.40 -16.49 3.37
C ARG A 152 -5.47 -17.53 3.74
N GLU A 153 -5.14 -18.80 3.62
CA GLU A 153 -6.07 -19.90 3.96
C GLU A 153 -6.51 -19.89 5.44
N GLU A 154 -5.59 -19.55 6.34
CA GLU A 154 -5.90 -19.44 7.79
C GLU A 154 -6.82 -18.25 8.05
N ILE A 155 -6.59 -17.13 7.39
CA ILE A 155 -7.45 -15.93 7.49
C ILE A 155 -8.85 -16.24 6.97
N GLU A 156 -8.96 -16.84 5.80
CA GLU A 156 -10.25 -17.22 5.18
C GLU A 156 -11.01 -18.22 6.06
N ARG A 157 -10.35 -19.22 6.61
CA ARG A 157 -10.93 -20.23 7.51
C ARG A 157 -11.45 -19.59 8.79
N PHE A 158 -10.66 -18.73 9.43
CA PHE A 158 -11.06 -18.05 10.65
C PHE A 158 -12.30 -17.17 10.42
N LEU A 159 -12.28 -16.33 9.40
CA LEU A 159 -13.37 -15.39 9.14
C LEU A 159 -14.63 -16.07 8.64
N SER A 160 -14.53 -17.12 7.83
CA SER A 160 -15.67 -17.92 7.39
C SER A 160 -16.33 -18.67 8.55
N GLY A 161 -15.55 -19.07 9.56
CA GLY A 161 -16.08 -19.64 10.79
C GLY A 161 -16.76 -18.62 11.72
N ALA A 162 -16.34 -17.36 11.66
CA ALA A 162 -16.85 -16.28 12.51
C ALA A 162 -18.05 -15.54 11.90
N LYS A 163 -18.15 -15.48 10.57
CA LYS A 163 -19.18 -14.75 9.81
C LYS A 163 -19.82 -15.66 8.78
N ALA A 164 -21.09 -16.00 8.98
CA ALA A 164 -21.86 -16.81 8.03
C ALA A 164 -22.21 -16.00 6.79
N GLY A 165 -21.93 -16.53 5.59
CA GLY A 165 -22.24 -15.86 4.32
C GLY A 165 -21.17 -14.84 3.88
N LEU A 166 -19.97 -14.93 4.41
CA LEU A 166 -18.84 -14.07 4.03
C LEU A 166 -18.51 -14.24 2.54
N GLN A 167 -18.56 -13.14 1.79
CA GLN A 167 -18.18 -13.13 0.39
C GLN A 167 -16.68 -12.82 0.25
N ILE A 168 -15.90 -13.73 -0.36
CA ILE A 168 -14.47 -13.58 -0.60
C ILE A 168 -14.25 -13.02 -2.00
N VAL A 169 -13.46 -11.95 -2.10
CA VAL A 169 -13.22 -11.21 -3.36
C VAL A 169 -11.76 -10.79 -3.45
N ASP A 170 -11.16 -10.96 -4.62
CA ASP A 170 -9.83 -10.46 -4.96
C ASP A 170 -9.90 -9.13 -5.72
N LEU A 171 -8.88 -8.26 -5.51
CA LEU A 171 -8.74 -6.98 -6.21
C LEU A 171 -7.52 -6.99 -7.13
#